data_1bd1f7ebab1382a2fb2676062087fefb
#
_entry.id   1bd1f7ebab1382a2fb2676062087fefb
#
_cell.length_a   1.000
_cell.length_b   1.000
_cell.length_c   1.000
_cell.angle_alpha   90.00
_cell.angle_beta   90.00
_cell.angle_gamma   90.00
#
_symmetry.space_group_name_H-M   'P 1'
#
loop_
_entity.id
_entity.type
_entity.pdbx_description
1 polymer ?
#
loop_
_entity_poly.entity_id
_entity_poly.type
_entity_poly.pdbx_seq_one_letter_code
_entity_poly.pdbx_strand_id
1 'polypeptide(L)'
;MMKKVLKTLGCLILLGFIVAGGLWWYFQTSNPWNAKSIGDISAPLGYTRMAAPKGSYTEWLRELPLNKKGSKVKLYTGGNARFQWLSAAVIDLPMLSNAEQCADMTMRIRSEYLFSQGRYSEIRFTDVNGKRLQYQQPCRF
;
A
#
# COMPACT_ATOMS: atom_id res chain seq x y z
N MET A 1 -51.40 -23.44 -10.30
CA MET A 1 -50.01 -23.75 -10.67
C MET A 1 -49.18 -22.45 -10.93
N MET A 2 -49.66 -21.52 -11.72
CA MET A 2 -49.03 -20.26 -12.10
C MET A 2 -48.62 -19.35 -10.92
N LYS A 3 -49.47 -19.21 -9.87
CA LYS A 3 -49.14 -18.39 -8.69
C LYS A 3 -47.95 -18.93 -7.84
N LYS A 4 -47.73 -20.25 -7.83
CA LYS A 4 -46.55 -20.84 -7.14
C LYS A 4 -45.26 -20.57 -7.91
N VAL A 5 -45.31 -20.72 -9.23
CA VAL A 5 -44.16 -20.43 -10.12
C VAL A 5 -43.77 -18.97 -10.04
N LEU A 6 -44.71 -18.04 -9.99
CA LEU A 6 -44.43 -16.60 -9.88
C LEU A 6 -43.81 -16.25 -8.51
N LYS A 7 -44.22 -16.89 -7.41
CA LYS A 7 -43.60 -16.69 -6.09
C LYS A 7 -42.18 -17.23 -6.03
N THR A 8 -41.90 -18.42 -6.58
CA THR A 8 -40.54 -18.98 -6.62
C THR A 8 -39.62 -18.14 -7.49
N LEU A 9 -40.08 -17.65 -8.62
CA LEU A 9 -39.32 -16.75 -9.48
C LEU A 9 -38.98 -15.43 -8.76
N GLY A 10 -39.92 -14.85 -8.05
CA GLY A 10 -39.72 -13.64 -7.24
C GLY A 10 -38.66 -13.84 -6.14
N CYS A 11 -38.71 -14.99 -5.43
CA CYS A 11 -37.71 -15.32 -4.41
C CYS A 11 -36.32 -15.49 -5.00
N LEU A 12 -36.21 -16.12 -6.17
CA LEU A 12 -34.90 -16.30 -6.85
C LEU A 12 -34.29 -14.98 -7.31
N ILE A 13 -35.12 -14.07 -7.83
CA ILE A 13 -34.71 -12.72 -8.21
C ILE A 13 -34.22 -11.94 -6.99
N LEU A 14 -35.00 -11.99 -5.89
CA LEU A 14 -34.62 -11.30 -4.64
C LEU A 14 -33.30 -11.83 -4.08
N LEU A 15 -33.10 -13.15 -4.08
CA LEU A 15 -31.87 -13.79 -3.67
C LEU A 15 -30.69 -13.33 -4.55
N GLY A 16 -30.90 -13.25 -5.86
CA GLY A 16 -29.91 -12.72 -6.82
C GLY A 16 -29.48 -11.31 -6.50
N PHE A 17 -30.42 -10.41 -6.16
CA PHE A 17 -30.10 -9.04 -5.74
C PHE A 17 -29.34 -8.97 -4.42
N ILE A 18 -29.69 -9.81 -3.44
CA ILE A 18 -28.97 -9.87 -2.16
C ILE A 18 -27.53 -10.34 -2.35
N VAL A 19 -27.33 -11.39 -3.15
CA VAL A 19 -25.98 -11.91 -3.46
C VAL A 19 -25.18 -10.88 -4.25
N ALA A 20 -25.76 -10.27 -5.27
CA ALA A 20 -25.09 -9.25 -6.08
C ALA A 20 -24.75 -8.01 -5.25
N GLY A 21 -25.66 -7.56 -4.39
CA GLY A 21 -25.42 -6.45 -3.46
C GLY A 21 -24.33 -6.77 -2.43
N GLY A 22 -24.35 -7.98 -1.87
CA GLY A 22 -23.32 -8.45 -0.94
C GLY A 22 -21.93 -8.55 -1.59
N LEU A 23 -21.85 -9.07 -2.80
CA LEU A 23 -20.60 -9.11 -3.58
C LEU A 23 -20.13 -7.70 -3.92
N TRP A 24 -21.02 -6.83 -4.37
CA TRP A 24 -20.68 -5.44 -4.66
C TRP A 24 -20.15 -4.70 -3.42
N TRP A 25 -20.81 -4.86 -2.27
CA TRP A 25 -20.36 -4.33 -0.97
C TRP A 25 -19.00 -4.88 -0.58
N TYR A 26 -18.79 -6.20 -0.70
CA TYR A 26 -17.52 -6.87 -0.42
C TYR A 26 -16.40 -6.31 -1.30
N PHE A 27 -16.61 -6.20 -2.60
CA PHE A 27 -15.61 -5.62 -3.51
C PHE A 27 -15.36 -4.14 -3.24
N GLN A 28 -16.34 -3.37 -2.81
CA GLN A 28 -16.19 -1.96 -2.51
C GLN A 28 -15.38 -1.74 -1.21
N THR A 29 -15.61 -2.54 -0.19
CA THR A 29 -14.92 -2.42 1.11
C THR A 29 -13.55 -3.10 1.14
N SER A 30 -13.37 -4.17 0.38
CA SER A 30 -12.11 -4.93 0.31
C SER A 30 -11.19 -4.47 -0.82
N ASN A 31 -11.63 -3.52 -1.64
CA ASN A 31 -10.92 -3.13 -2.85
C ASN A 31 -9.80 -2.13 -2.52
N PRO A 32 -8.52 -2.49 -2.79
CA PRO A 32 -7.38 -1.59 -2.59
C PRO A 32 -7.47 -0.31 -3.41
N TRP A 33 -8.35 -0.27 -4.41
CA TRP A 33 -8.52 0.87 -5.31
C TRP A 33 -9.11 2.12 -4.65
N ASN A 34 -9.72 2.01 -3.48
CA ASN A 34 -10.22 3.13 -2.70
C ASN A 34 -9.30 3.48 -1.52
N ALA A 35 -8.21 2.72 -1.35
CA ALA A 35 -7.23 2.94 -0.31
C ALA A 35 -6.52 4.27 -0.53
N LYS A 36 -6.40 5.07 0.53
CA LYS A 36 -5.63 6.33 0.55
C LYS A 36 -4.25 6.15 1.16
N SER A 37 -4.09 5.13 1.99
CA SER A 37 -2.85 4.76 2.66
C SER A 37 -2.61 3.25 2.57
N ILE A 38 -1.41 2.80 2.89
CA ILE A 38 -1.11 1.35 2.96
C ILE A 38 -2.00 0.65 3.98
N GLY A 39 -2.36 1.33 5.07
CA GLY A 39 -3.24 0.80 6.12
C GLY A 39 -4.64 0.47 5.63
N ASP A 40 -5.14 1.17 4.62
CA ASP A 40 -6.47 0.96 4.06
C ASP A 40 -6.57 -0.28 3.16
N ILE A 41 -5.44 -0.84 2.72
CA ILE A 41 -5.42 -2.08 1.93
C ILE A 41 -5.77 -3.24 2.86
N SER A 42 -6.85 -3.95 2.57
CA SER A 42 -7.32 -5.09 3.38
C SER A 42 -6.28 -6.21 3.44
N ALA A 43 -6.21 -6.89 4.59
CA ALA A 43 -5.45 -8.13 4.68
C ALA A 43 -6.08 -9.21 3.77
N PRO A 44 -5.32 -10.17 3.26
CA PRO A 44 -5.87 -11.31 2.53
C PRO A 44 -6.88 -12.08 3.38
N LEU A 45 -7.80 -12.79 2.71
CA LEU A 45 -8.79 -13.61 3.38
C LEU A 45 -8.11 -14.63 4.32
N GLY A 46 -8.61 -14.73 5.54
CA GLY A 46 -8.04 -15.60 6.58
C GLY A 46 -6.87 -15.00 7.35
N TYR A 47 -6.45 -13.78 7.05
CA TYR A 47 -5.38 -13.07 7.75
C TYR A 47 -5.90 -11.83 8.45
N THR A 48 -5.33 -11.53 9.59
CA THR A 48 -5.60 -10.30 10.34
C THR A 48 -4.29 -9.52 10.51
N ARG A 49 -4.36 -8.21 10.36
CA ARG A 49 -3.19 -7.36 10.60
C ARG A 49 -2.85 -7.36 12.08
N MET A 50 -1.59 -7.56 12.41
CA MET A 50 -1.10 -7.37 13.79
C MET A 50 -1.30 -5.91 14.21
N ALA A 51 -1.55 -5.69 15.50
CA ALA A 51 -1.57 -4.35 16.05
C ALA A 51 -0.21 -3.66 15.83
N ALA A 52 -0.25 -2.37 15.47
CA ALA A 52 0.95 -1.56 15.36
C ALA A 52 1.02 -0.64 16.59
N PRO A 53 2.05 -0.70 17.42
CA PRO A 53 2.25 0.23 18.53
C PRO A 53 2.32 1.66 18.00
N LYS A 54 1.75 2.61 18.75
CA LYS A 54 1.77 4.02 18.41
C LYS A 54 3.21 4.55 18.26
N GLY A 55 3.48 5.31 17.20
CA GLY A 55 4.80 5.84 16.88
C GLY A 55 5.78 4.80 16.32
N SER A 56 5.34 3.53 16.14
CA SER A 56 6.20 2.49 15.58
C SER A 56 6.43 2.67 14.07
N TYR A 57 7.51 2.09 13.57
CA TYR A 57 7.78 2.03 12.13
C TYR A 57 6.65 1.36 11.36
N THR A 58 6.01 0.34 11.95
CA THR A 58 4.87 -0.35 11.34
C THR A 58 3.64 0.56 11.20
N GLU A 59 3.35 1.40 12.22
CA GLU A 59 2.26 2.38 12.14
C GLU A 59 2.58 3.40 11.05
N TRP A 60 3.77 4.00 11.08
CA TRP A 60 4.21 4.97 10.09
C TRP A 60 4.16 4.44 8.66
N LEU A 61 4.57 3.18 8.43
CA LEU A 61 4.46 2.54 7.11
C LEU A 61 3.00 2.41 6.64
N ARG A 62 2.08 2.14 7.56
CA ARG A 62 0.64 2.04 7.23
C ARG A 62 0.02 3.40 6.87
N GLU A 63 0.57 4.47 7.38
CA GLU A 63 0.13 5.84 7.10
C GLU A 63 0.67 6.39 5.78
N LEU A 64 1.64 5.72 5.17
CA LEU A 64 2.19 6.17 3.88
C LEU A 64 1.08 6.33 2.84
N PRO A 65 0.98 7.52 2.20
CA PRO A 65 -0.05 7.81 1.24
C PRO A 65 0.13 6.98 -0.04
N LEU A 66 -0.99 6.70 -0.68
CA LEU A 66 -1.03 6.01 -1.96
C LEU A 66 -1.38 7.00 -3.07
N ASN A 67 -0.78 6.81 -4.22
CA ASN A 67 -1.11 7.53 -5.43
C ASN A 67 -2.55 7.27 -5.87
N LYS A 68 -3.10 8.16 -6.69
CA LYS A 68 -4.44 8.02 -7.26
C LYS A 68 -4.59 6.66 -7.92
N LYS A 69 -5.83 6.13 -7.86
CA LYS A 69 -6.22 4.90 -8.55
C LYS A 69 -5.75 4.89 -9.99
N GLY A 70 -5.15 3.78 -10.42
CA GLY A 70 -4.64 3.60 -11.78
C GLY A 70 -3.25 4.20 -12.02
N SER A 71 -2.60 4.75 -11.00
CA SER A 71 -1.20 5.14 -11.08
C SER A 71 -0.33 3.96 -11.43
N LYS A 72 0.59 4.17 -12.38
CA LYS A 72 1.45 3.11 -12.89
C LYS A 72 2.74 3.00 -12.09
N VAL A 73 3.16 1.77 -11.83
CA VAL A 73 4.50 1.50 -11.28
C VAL A 73 5.53 1.94 -12.31
N LYS A 74 6.43 2.82 -11.90
CA LYS A 74 7.54 3.32 -12.70
C LYS A 74 8.80 2.50 -12.45
N LEU A 75 9.58 2.31 -13.51
CA LEU A 75 10.93 1.80 -13.39
C LEU A 75 11.89 2.95 -13.09
N TYR A 76 13.05 2.65 -12.51
CA TYR A 76 14.11 3.64 -12.26
C TYR A 76 14.57 4.34 -13.55
N THR A 77 14.42 3.69 -14.71
CA THR A 77 14.70 4.26 -16.04
C THR A 77 13.63 5.24 -16.53
N GLY A 78 12.57 5.49 -15.77
CA GLY A 78 11.44 6.34 -16.13
C GLY A 78 10.31 5.66 -16.91
N GLY A 79 10.54 4.45 -17.42
CA GLY A 79 9.51 3.65 -18.10
C GLY A 79 8.46 3.08 -17.15
N ASN A 80 7.42 2.45 -17.71
CA ASN A 80 6.43 1.74 -16.92
C ASN A 80 6.84 0.28 -16.72
N ALA A 81 6.60 -0.29 -15.52
CA ALA A 81 6.76 -1.71 -15.29
C ALA A 81 5.83 -2.52 -16.22
N ARG A 82 6.30 -3.72 -16.64
CA ARG A 82 5.60 -4.54 -17.63
C ARG A 82 4.27 -5.09 -17.12
N PHE A 83 4.22 -5.54 -15.87
CA PHE A 83 3.07 -6.24 -15.29
C PHE A 83 2.34 -5.35 -14.28
N GLN A 84 1.70 -4.28 -14.75
CA GLN A 84 0.97 -3.33 -13.91
C GLN A 84 -0.14 -3.97 -13.07
N TRP A 85 -0.74 -5.04 -13.57
CA TRP A 85 -1.83 -5.77 -12.91
C TRP A 85 -1.41 -6.53 -11.64
N LEU A 86 -0.10 -6.73 -11.42
CA LEU A 86 0.43 -7.31 -10.18
C LEU A 86 0.46 -6.30 -9.01
N SER A 87 0.29 -5.01 -9.30
CA SER A 87 0.32 -3.96 -8.28
C SER A 87 -1.09 -3.51 -7.93
N ALA A 88 -1.44 -3.65 -6.66
CA ALA A 88 -2.73 -3.17 -6.15
C ALA A 88 -2.77 -1.64 -6.06
N ALA A 89 -1.66 -1.02 -5.67
CA ALA A 89 -1.51 0.42 -5.51
C ALA A 89 -0.03 0.81 -5.61
N VAL A 90 0.24 2.10 -5.71
CA VAL A 90 1.59 2.69 -5.74
C VAL A 90 1.69 3.71 -4.61
N ILE A 91 2.73 3.61 -3.80
CA ILE A 91 3.01 4.58 -2.73
C ILE A 91 3.28 5.95 -3.35
N ASP A 92 2.73 7.00 -2.77
CA ASP A 92 3.00 8.39 -3.19
C ASP A 92 4.34 8.86 -2.62
N LEU A 93 5.40 8.33 -3.20
CA LEU A 93 6.77 8.65 -2.85
C LEU A 93 7.55 8.93 -4.14
N PRO A 94 7.76 10.21 -4.48
CA PRO A 94 8.44 10.56 -5.72
C PRO A 94 9.89 10.07 -5.71
N MET A 95 10.37 9.59 -6.85
CA MET A 95 11.78 9.21 -7.00
C MET A 95 12.67 10.44 -6.83
N LEU A 96 13.76 10.30 -6.08
CA LEU A 96 14.77 11.36 -5.89
C LEU A 96 15.82 11.35 -7.01
N SER A 97 16.09 10.19 -7.58
CA SER A 97 17.06 10.06 -8.67
C SER A 97 16.77 8.84 -9.54
N ASN A 98 17.32 8.83 -10.76
CA ASN A 98 17.24 7.67 -11.66
C ASN A 98 18.10 6.46 -11.19
N ALA A 99 18.86 6.61 -10.11
CA ALA A 99 19.67 5.53 -9.54
C ALA A 99 18.95 4.77 -8.42
N GLU A 100 17.72 5.19 -8.05
CA GLU A 100 16.97 4.60 -6.94
C GLU A 100 16.42 3.21 -7.33
N GLN A 101 17.01 2.16 -6.77
CA GLN A 101 16.61 0.77 -6.98
C GLN A 101 15.94 0.18 -5.73
N CYS A 102 15.63 -1.11 -5.73
CA CYS A 102 14.87 -1.76 -4.65
C CYS A 102 15.52 -1.60 -3.26
N ALA A 103 16.86 -1.77 -3.18
CA ALA A 103 17.59 -1.61 -1.92
C ALA A 103 17.58 -0.15 -1.44
N ASP A 104 17.79 0.79 -2.37
CA ASP A 104 17.82 2.22 -2.07
C ASP A 104 16.47 2.70 -1.55
N MET A 105 15.38 2.22 -2.16
CA MET A 105 14.03 2.54 -1.71
C MET A 105 13.77 2.03 -0.28
N THR A 106 14.25 0.84 0.05
CA THR A 106 14.10 0.28 1.40
C THR A 106 14.88 1.11 2.43
N MET A 107 16.13 1.47 2.12
CA MET A 107 16.95 2.33 2.96
C MET A 107 16.33 3.72 3.10
N ARG A 108 15.81 4.28 2.03
CA ARG A 108 15.14 5.58 2.03
C ARG A 108 13.92 5.60 2.94
N ILE A 109 12.99 4.67 2.77
CA ILE A 109 11.78 4.58 3.60
C ILE A 109 12.15 4.49 5.09
N ARG A 110 13.16 3.69 5.43
CA ARG A 110 13.66 3.61 6.80
C ARG A 110 14.26 4.92 7.29
N SER A 111 15.02 5.60 6.44
CA SER A 111 15.62 6.89 6.74
C SER A 111 14.58 7.98 6.97
N GLU A 112 13.56 8.04 6.12
CA GLU A 112 12.47 9.01 6.25
C GLU A 112 11.70 8.84 7.56
N TYR A 113 11.43 7.59 7.96
CA TYR A 113 10.85 7.33 9.28
C TYR A 113 11.74 7.85 10.41
N LEU A 114 13.02 7.48 10.44
CA LEU A 114 13.94 7.91 11.49
C LEU A 114 14.11 9.43 11.50
N PHE A 115 14.15 10.03 10.33
CA PHE A 115 14.20 11.48 10.16
C PHE A 115 12.97 12.17 10.74
N SER A 116 11.78 11.66 10.46
CA SER A 116 10.51 12.19 10.98
C SER A 116 10.42 12.11 12.51
N GLN A 117 11.14 11.17 13.11
CA GLN A 117 11.23 11.01 14.57
C GLN A 117 12.39 11.81 15.21
N GLY A 118 13.17 12.57 14.43
CA GLY A 118 14.36 13.27 14.91
C GLY A 118 15.54 12.35 15.28
N ARG A 119 15.49 11.07 14.91
CA ARG A 119 16.47 10.03 15.24
C ARG A 119 17.60 9.97 14.23
N TYR A 120 18.20 11.09 13.95
CA TYR A 120 19.21 11.28 12.88
C TYR A 120 20.45 10.38 13.04
N SER A 121 20.91 10.18 14.26
CA SER A 121 22.07 9.32 14.54
C SER A 121 21.86 7.84 14.23
N GLU A 122 20.62 7.43 14.11
CA GLU A 122 20.24 6.06 13.76
C GLU A 122 20.11 5.83 12.24
N ILE A 123 20.12 6.90 11.45
CA ILE A 123 20.16 6.81 9.98
C ILE A 123 21.56 6.41 9.58
N ARG A 124 21.80 5.10 9.55
CA ARG A 124 23.09 4.50 9.22
C ARG A 124 22.89 3.17 8.52
N PHE A 125 23.71 2.92 7.52
CA PHE A 125 23.71 1.70 6.71
C PHE A 125 25.14 1.23 6.50
N THR A 126 25.30 -0.02 6.12
CA THR A 126 26.59 -0.58 5.72
C THR A 126 26.48 -0.99 4.25
N ASP A 127 27.38 -0.51 3.43
CA ASP A 127 27.42 -0.90 2.02
C ASP A 127 27.99 -2.33 1.85
N VAL A 128 28.01 -2.82 0.62
CA VAL A 128 28.48 -4.18 0.27
C VAL A 128 29.97 -4.38 0.57
N ASN A 129 30.75 -3.32 0.73
CA ASN A 129 32.17 -3.33 1.06
C ASN A 129 32.41 -3.19 2.57
N GLY A 130 31.36 -3.17 3.39
CA GLY A 130 31.47 -2.98 4.83
C GLY A 130 31.67 -1.53 5.28
N LYS A 131 31.64 -0.55 4.37
CA LYS A 131 31.75 0.86 4.70
C LYS A 131 30.45 1.36 5.34
N ARG A 132 30.57 2.02 6.49
CA ARG A 132 29.42 2.67 7.15
C ARG A 132 29.08 3.99 6.47
N LEU A 133 27.82 4.12 6.10
CA LEU A 133 27.19 5.34 5.61
C LEU A 133 26.31 5.86 6.74
N GLN A 134 26.51 7.10 7.17
CA GLN A 134 25.75 7.71 8.25
C GLN A 134 25.26 9.08 7.80
N TYR A 135 24.02 9.42 8.17
CA TYR A 135 23.47 10.73 7.93
C TYR A 135 24.26 11.78 8.72
N GLN A 136 24.71 12.79 8.02
CA GLN A 136 25.34 13.95 8.63
C GLN A 136 24.36 15.11 8.53
N GLN A 137 23.96 15.66 9.69
CA GLN A 137 23.19 16.91 9.66
C GLN A 137 24.03 17.99 8.99
N PRO A 138 23.47 18.71 8.00
CA PRO A 138 24.16 19.88 7.46
C PRO A 138 24.47 20.85 8.61
N CYS A 139 25.70 21.33 8.67
CA CYS A 139 26.09 22.37 9.62
C CYS A 139 25.10 23.55 9.44
N ARG A 140 24.45 23.95 10.50
CA ARG A 140 23.72 25.22 10.51
C ARG A 140 24.80 26.32 10.54
N PHE A 141 24.95 26.97 9.40
CA PHE A 141 25.69 28.23 9.32
C PHE A 141 24.80 29.36 9.84
#